data_7c2eb08ede290f131ed1ad511b0252f3
#
_entry.id   7c2eb08ede290f131ed1ad511b0252f3
#
_cell.length_a   1.000
_cell.length_b   1.000
_cell.length_c   1.000
_cell.angle_alpha   90.00
_cell.angle_beta   90.00
_cell.angle_gamma   90.00
#
_symmetry.space_group_name_H-M   'P 1'
#
loop_
_entity.id
_entity.type
_entity.pdbx_description
1 polymer ?
#
loop_
_entity_poly.entity_id
_entity_poly.type
_entity_poly.pdbx_seq_one_letter_code
_entity_poly.pdbx_strand_id
1 'polypeptide(L)'
;MSYIEIFLLALALSVDACAVSFTYGLTIRHKHFLNALLLACFTGFFQGAMPVGGYFLTTLVKTYIEPYAKFVIFVIFMYLGIRFIRESFQKKKEKMLCIGLACLFLIGVATSIDAFSAGISLALYGNKILKPALLIALVTFINSSLGFWLGCKLKNLPSKALEISAGVVLMLLGIKALF
;
A
#
# COMPACT_ATOMS: atom_id res chain seq x y z
N MET A 1 15.24 3.36 -15.50
CA MET A 1 13.78 3.65 -15.57
C MET A 1 13.55 5.11 -15.91
N SER A 2 12.57 5.37 -16.78
CA SER A 2 12.13 6.73 -17.11
C SER A 2 11.41 7.37 -15.91
N TYR A 3 11.39 8.70 -15.83
CA TYR A 3 10.64 9.42 -14.80
C TYR A 3 9.15 9.09 -14.82
N ILE A 4 8.60 8.82 -16.01
CA ILE A 4 7.19 8.42 -16.20
C ILE A 4 6.93 7.05 -15.56
N GLU A 5 7.82 6.07 -15.76
CA GLU A 5 7.70 4.74 -15.16
C GLU A 5 7.74 4.79 -13.63
N ILE A 6 8.62 5.62 -13.06
CA ILE A 6 8.73 5.81 -11.61
C ILE A 6 7.46 6.48 -11.06
N PHE A 7 6.91 7.45 -11.79
CA PHE A 7 5.67 8.13 -11.40
C PHE A 7 4.46 7.18 -11.46
N LEU A 8 4.35 6.37 -12.51
CA LEU A 8 3.29 5.36 -12.62
C LEU A 8 3.41 4.29 -11.51
N LEU A 9 4.64 3.87 -11.19
CA LEU A 9 4.90 2.98 -10.08
C LEU A 9 4.47 3.62 -8.75
N ALA A 10 4.80 4.89 -8.51
CA ALA A 10 4.41 5.62 -7.32
C ALA A 10 2.89 5.75 -7.20
N LEU A 11 2.19 6.01 -8.30
CA LEU A 11 0.72 6.03 -8.33
C LEU A 11 0.15 4.65 -7.99
N ALA A 12 0.66 3.58 -8.61
CA ALA A 12 0.18 2.23 -8.34
C ALA A 12 0.37 1.83 -6.87
N LEU A 13 1.55 2.12 -6.29
CA LEU A 13 1.86 1.83 -4.90
C LEU A 13 1.04 2.68 -3.90
N SER A 14 0.57 3.85 -4.29
CA SER A 14 -0.19 4.73 -3.41
C SER A 14 -1.67 4.40 -3.30
N VAL A 15 -2.18 3.46 -4.11
CA VAL A 15 -3.61 3.12 -4.16
C VAL A 15 -4.09 2.48 -2.86
N ASP A 16 -3.31 1.61 -2.27
CA ASP A 16 -3.62 0.94 -1.00
C ASP A 16 -3.67 1.92 0.17
N ALA A 17 -2.72 2.84 0.28
CA ALA A 17 -2.71 3.92 1.25
C ALA A 17 -3.90 4.86 1.06
N CYS A 18 -4.26 5.17 -0.19
CA CYS A 18 -5.45 5.94 -0.55
C CYS A 18 -6.73 5.22 -0.10
N ALA A 19 -6.86 3.91 -0.36
CA ALA A 19 -8.02 3.11 0.02
C ALA A 19 -8.20 3.04 1.54
N VAL A 20 -7.11 2.84 2.29
CA VAL A 20 -7.13 2.86 3.75
C VAL A 20 -7.54 4.25 4.26
N SER A 21 -6.94 5.32 3.74
CA SER A 21 -7.24 6.69 4.12
C SER A 21 -8.69 7.06 3.81
N PHE A 22 -9.22 6.60 2.68
CA PHE A 22 -10.62 6.73 2.32
C PHE A 22 -11.55 6.07 3.36
N THR A 23 -11.23 4.85 3.79
CA THR A 23 -11.98 4.13 4.83
C THR A 23 -11.96 4.89 6.16
N TYR A 24 -10.82 5.47 6.53
CA TYR A 24 -10.71 6.31 7.71
C TYR A 24 -11.55 7.58 7.58
N GLY A 25 -11.55 8.22 6.41
CA GLY A 25 -12.39 9.37 6.11
C GLY A 25 -13.89 9.10 6.23
N LEU A 26 -14.35 7.89 5.85
CA LEU A 26 -15.74 7.46 5.99
C LEU A 26 -16.18 7.34 7.46
N THR A 27 -15.25 6.99 8.36
CA THR A 27 -15.60 6.56 9.73
C THR A 27 -15.36 7.63 10.77
N ILE A 28 -14.32 8.47 10.61
CA ILE A 28 -13.93 9.48 11.60
C ILE A 28 -14.87 10.69 11.53
N ARG A 29 -15.45 11.06 12.68
CA ARG A 29 -16.41 12.17 12.80
C ARG A 29 -15.79 13.48 13.33
N HIS A 30 -14.62 13.42 13.97
CA HIS A 30 -14.00 14.57 14.64
C HIS A 30 -12.53 14.76 14.21
N LYS A 31 -12.04 16.02 14.23
CA LYS A 31 -10.65 16.41 13.91
C LYS A 31 -10.18 15.90 12.54
N HIS A 32 -11.01 16.05 11.53
CA HIS A 32 -10.75 15.51 10.18
C HIS A 32 -9.37 15.90 9.62
N PHE A 33 -8.98 17.17 9.75
CA PHE A 33 -7.72 17.66 9.17
C PHE A 33 -6.49 17.06 9.83
N LEU A 34 -6.43 17.04 11.18
CA LEU A 34 -5.28 16.51 11.91
C LEU A 34 -5.11 15.00 11.68
N ASN A 35 -6.20 14.26 11.70
CA ASN A 35 -6.19 12.81 11.47
C ASN A 35 -5.80 12.47 10.03
N ALA A 36 -6.27 13.26 9.06
CA ALA A 36 -5.86 13.13 7.66
C ALA A 36 -4.36 13.36 7.49
N LEU A 37 -3.85 14.45 8.09
CA LEU A 37 -2.44 14.80 8.02
C LEU A 37 -1.56 13.74 8.67
N LEU A 38 -1.90 13.29 9.87
CA LEU A 38 -1.16 12.24 10.57
C LEU A 38 -1.15 10.94 9.76
N LEU A 39 -2.30 10.49 9.27
CA LEU A 39 -2.38 9.28 8.47
C LEU A 39 -1.55 9.40 7.19
N ALA A 40 -1.67 10.53 6.47
CA ALA A 40 -0.91 10.77 5.25
C ALA A 40 0.62 10.86 5.51
N CYS A 41 1.04 11.47 6.63
CA CYS A 41 2.44 11.50 7.02
C CYS A 41 2.98 10.10 7.31
N PHE A 42 2.25 9.29 8.09
CA PHE A 42 2.68 7.93 8.40
C PHE A 42 2.73 7.05 7.15
N THR A 43 1.66 7.02 6.35
CA THR A 43 1.63 6.22 5.12
C THR A 43 2.69 6.67 4.12
N GLY A 44 2.83 7.99 3.90
CA GLY A 44 3.85 8.53 3.01
C GLY A 44 5.28 8.25 3.48
N PHE A 45 5.56 8.39 4.78
CA PHE A 45 6.85 8.07 5.36
C PHE A 45 7.22 6.59 5.16
N PHE A 46 6.31 5.67 5.50
CA PHE A 46 6.58 4.24 5.34
C PHE A 46 6.69 3.83 3.88
N GLN A 47 5.85 4.39 2.99
CA GLN A 47 5.94 4.14 1.56
C GLN A 47 7.26 4.63 0.94
N GLY A 48 7.89 5.66 1.51
CA GLY A 48 9.22 6.11 1.10
C GLY A 48 10.36 5.31 1.75
N ALA A 49 10.23 4.96 3.04
CA ALA A 49 11.27 4.25 3.79
C ALA A 49 11.39 2.77 3.41
N MET A 50 10.26 2.09 3.15
CA MET A 50 10.23 0.66 2.83
C MET A 50 10.95 0.30 1.53
N PRO A 51 10.83 1.03 0.41
CA PRO A 51 11.64 0.77 -0.78
C PRO A 51 13.15 0.88 -0.52
N VAL A 52 13.55 1.82 0.34
CA VAL A 52 14.95 1.96 0.74
C VAL A 52 15.42 0.71 1.50
N GLY A 53 14.61 0.22 2.44
CA GLY A 53 14.87 -1.03 3.15
C GLY A 53 14.99 -2.24 2.23
N GLY A 54 14.03 -2.40 1.29
CA GLY A 54 14.04 -3.46 0.28
C GLY A 54 15.27 -3.40 -0.64
N TYR A 55 15.65 -2.19 -1.05
CA TYR A 55 16.85 -1.96 -1.85
C TYR A 55 18.12 -2.42 -1.13
N PHE A 56 18.31 -2.00 0.13
CA PHE A 56 19.48 -2.40 0.92
C PHE A 56 19.49 -3.90 1.18
N LEU A 57 18.37 -4.49 1.53
CA LEU A 57 18.28 -5.93 1.74
C LEU A 57 18.67 -6.71 0.49
N THR A 58 18.21 -6.27 -0.68
CA THR A 58 18.54 -6.90 -1.95
C THR A 58 20.03 -6.83 -2.26
N THR A 59 20.68 -5.70 -2.00
CA THR A 59 22.13 -5.57 -2.21
C THR A 59 22.94 -6.56 -1.37
N LEU A 60 22.41 -6.95 -0.20
CA LEU A 60 23.05 -7.92 0.71
C LEU A 60 22.78 -9.38 0.31
N VAL A 61 21.59 -9.68 -0.26
CA VAL A 61 21.09 -11.06 -0.41
C VAL A 61 20.71 -11.42 -1.85
N LYS A 62 21.09 -10.59 -2.83
CA LYS A 62 20.72 -10.71 -4.24
C LYS A 62 20.88 -12.15 -4.80
N THR A 63 21.97 -12.83 -4.44
CA THR A 63 22.31 -14.16 -4.96
C THR A 63 21.35 -15.27 -4.52
N TYR A 64 20.66 -15.11 -3.39
CA TYR A 64 19.82 -16.15 -2.79
C TYR A 64 18.32 -16.03 -3.08
N ILE A 65 17.83 -14.82 -3.35
CA ILE A 65 16.38 -14.56 -3.51
C ILE A 65 15.89 -14.67 -4.95
N GLU A 66 16.78 -14.38 -5.92
CA GLU A 66 16.41 -14.28 -7.33
C GLU A 66 15.66 -15.51 -7.91
N PRO A 67 16.07 -16.79 -7.62
CA PRO A 67 15.40 -17.96 -8.19
C PRO A 67 13.99 -18.21 -7.63
N TYR A 68 13.68 -17.73 -6.42
CA TYR A 68 12.40 -18.00 -5.76
C TYR A 68 11.43 -16.80 -5.77
N ALA A 69 11.84 -15.66 -6.31
CA ALA A 69 11.08 -14.41 -6.24
C ALA A 69 9.65 -14.56 -6.81
N LYS A 70 9.49 -15.19 -7.97
CA LYS A 70 8.18 -15.39 -8.61
C LYS A 70 7.22 -16.21 -7.74
N PHE A 71 7.70 -17.28 -7.13
CA PHE A 71 6.90 -18.15 -6.28
C PHE A 71 6.47 -17.42 -4.98
N VAL A 72 7.39 -16.68 -4.37
CA VAL A 72 7.09 -15.87 -3.17
C VAL A 72 6.03 -14.81 -3.47
N ILE A 73 6.17 -14.09 -4.58
CA ILE A 73 5.20 -13.09 -5.03
C ILE A 73 3.82 -13.73 -5.25
N PHE A 74 3.76 -14.87 -5.94
CA PHE A 74 2.51 -15.60 -6.15
C PHE A 74 1.81 -15.95 -4.83
N VAL A 75 2.55 -16.55 -3.87
CA VAL A 75 1.99 -16.96 -2.57
C VAL A 75 1.46 -15.75 -1.80
N ILE A 76 2.21 -14.63 -1.78
CA ILE A 76 1.79 -13.40 -1.09
C ILE A 76 0.50 -12.84 -1.71
N PHE A 77 0.43 -12.72 -3.03
CA PHE A 77 -0.76 -12.18 -3.69
C PHE A 77 -1.99 -13.09 -3.56
N MET A 78 -1.80 -14.41 -3.62
CA MET A 78 -2.88 -15.35 -3.37
C MET A 78 -3.40 -15.25 -1.94
N TYR A 79 -2.51 -15.21 -0.96
CA TYR A 79 -2.88 -15.05 0.45
C TYR A 79 -3.65 -13.75 0.69
N LEU A 80 -3.13 -12.62 0.18
CA LEU A 80 -3.77 -11.31 0.31
C LEU A 80 -5.13 -11.27 -0.39
N GLY A 81 -5.23 -11.77 -1.61
CA GLY A 81 -6.48 -11.83 -2.36
C GLY A 81 -7.56 -12.62 -1.64
N ILE A 82 -7.23 -13.83 -1.17
CA ILE A 82 -8.14 -14.68 -0.39
C ILE A 82 -8.56 -13.99 0.92
N ARG A 83 -7.62 -13.35 1.60
CA ARG A 83 -7.88 -12.61 2.83
C ARG A 83 -8.86 -11.46 2.59
N PHE A 84 -8.66 -10.63 1.57
CA PHE A 84 -9.56 -9.53 1.22
C PHE A 84 -10.98 -10.01 0.93
N ILE A 85 -11.11 -11.10 0.16
CA ILE A 85 -12.41 -11.70 -0.13
C ILE A 85 -13.09 -12.20 1.16
N ARG A 86 -12.35 -12.92 2.01
CA ARG A 86 -12.88 -13.42 3.30
C ARG A 86 -13.31 -12.27 4.23
N GLU A 87 -12.52 -11.22 4.33
CA GLU A 87 -12.84 -10.04 5.15
C GLU A 87 -14.10 -9.32 4.67
N SER A 88 -14.37 -9.33 3.35
CA SER A 88 -15.59 -8.77 2.76
C SER A 88 -16.87 -9.50 3.18
N PHE A 89 -16.79 -10.82 3.42
CA PHE A 89 -17.95 -11.63 3.86
C PHE A 89 -18.15 -11.67 5.38
N GLN A 90 -17.14 -11.28 6.15
CA GLN A 90 -17.32 -11.18 7.59
C GLN A 90 -18.17 -9.95 7.91
N LYS A 91 -19.25 -10.16 8.70
CA LYS A 91 -20.01 -9.03 9.27
C LYS A 91 -19.03 -8.13 9.99
N LYS A 92 -18.85 -6.91 9.49
CA LYS A 92 -18.05 -5.89 10.18
C LYS A 92 -18.68 -5.67 11.56
N LYS A 93 -18.12 -6.29 12.61
CA LYS A 93 -18.11 -5.62 13.89
C LYS A 93 -17.47 -4.27 13.58
N GLU A 94 -18.14 -3.17 13.92
CA GLU A 94 -17.55 -1.84 13.85
C GLU A 94 -16.19 -1.93 14.56
N LYS A 95 -15.14 -2.23 13.82
CA LYS A 95 -13.79 -2.11 14.35
C LYS A 95 -13.66 -0.62 14.57
N MET A 96 -13.73 -0.20 15.83
CA MET A 96 -13.32 1.15 16.18
C MET A 96 -11.96 1.36 15.54
N LEU A 97 -11.96 2.16 14.47
CA LEU A 97 -10.73 2.54 13.79
C LEU A 97 -9.89 3.26 14.83
N CYS A 98 -8.85 2.61 15.29
CA CYS A 98 -7.98 3.19 16.27
C CYS A 98 -7.15 4.30 15.61
N ILE A 99 -7.08 5.46 16.26
CA ILE A 99 -6.33 6.64 15.81
C ILE A 99 -5.05 6.81 16.67
N GLY A 100 -4.70 5.79 17.45
CA GLY A 100 -3.48 5.80 18.24
C GLY A 100 -2.22 5.72 17.37
N LEU A 101 -1.10 6.32 17.83
CA LEU A 101 0.19 6.28 17.12
C LEU A 101 0.62 4.86 16.74
N ALA A 102 0.41 3.88 17.63
CA ALA A 102 0.70 2.47 17.35
C ALA A 102 -0.12 1.92 16.18
N CYS A 103 -1.36 2.36 16.04
CA CYS A 103 -2.23 1.94 14.95
C CYS A 103 -1.82 2.57 13.61
N LEU A 104 -1.49 3.86 13.62
CA LEU A 104 -0.97 4.55 12.44
C LEU A 104 0.36 3.94 11.97
N PHE A 105 1.21 3.54 12.91
CA PHE A 105 2.44 2.82 12.63
C PHE A 105 2.16 1.48 11.94
N LEU A 106 1.26 0.66 12.51
CA LEU A 106 0.87 -0.63 11.94
C LEU A 106 0.26 -0.48 10.54
N ILE A 107 -0.57 0.53 10.32
CA ILE A 107 -1.14 0.83 9.01
C ILE A 107 -0.05 1.22 8.02
N GLY A 108 0.84 2.13 8.41
CA GLY A 108 1.96 2.56 7.58
C GLY A 108 2.83 1.38 7.15
N VAL A 109 3.17 0.49 8.07
CA VAL A 109 3.93 -0.74 7.75
C VAL A 109 3.12 -1.67 6.85
N ALA A 110 1.85 -1.93 7.18
CA ALA A 110 1.01 -2.88 6.45
C ALA A 110 0.74 -2.44 5.00
N THR A 111 0.57 -1.13 4.77
CA THR A 111 0.35 -0.57 3.42
C THR A 111 1.64 -0.40 2.62
N SER A 112 2.81 -0.62 3.21
CA SER A 112 4.09 -0.38 2.54
C SER A 112 4.88 -1.66 2.24
N ILE A 113 4.25 -2.83 2.40
CA ILE A 113 4.90 -4.12 2.08
C ILE A 113 5.15 -4.26 0.58
N ASP A 114 4.24 -3.75 -0.25
CA ASP A 114 4.38 -3.70 -1.70
C ASP A 114 5.50 -2.74 -2.13
N ALA A 115 5.63 -1.59 -1.45
CA ALA A 115 6.72 -0.65 -1.65
C ALA A 115 8.09 -1.26 -1.30
N PHE A 116 8.15 -2.10 -0.28
CA PHE A 116 9.35 -2.87 0.03
C PHE A 116 9.74 -3.79 -1.15
N SER A 117 8.78 -4.50 -1.74
CA SER A 117 8.99 -5.34 -2.94
C SER A 117 9.42 -4.52 -4.16
N ALA A 118 8.86 -3.32 -4.33
CA ALA A 118 9.29 -2.39 -5.37
C ALA A 118 10.75 -1.94 -5.18
N GLY A 119 11.19 -1.74 -3.94
CA GLY A 119 12.58 -1.45 -3.60
C GLY A 119 13.54 -2.57 -4.00
N ILE A 120 13.14 -3.82 -3.79
CA ILE A 120 13.87 -5.01 -4.26
C ILE A 120 14.02 -4.97 -5.79
N SER A 121 12.92 -4.73 -6.49
CA SER A 121 12.92 -4.64 -7.96
C SER A 121 13.83 -3.53 -8.47
N LEU A 122 13.76 -2.33 -7.86
CA LEU A 122 14.62 -1.20 -8.22
C LEU A 122 16.12 -1.49 -8.04
N ALA A 123 16.48 -2.27 -7.00
CA ALA A 123 17.86 -2.71 -6.77
C ALA A 123 18.35 -3.67 -7.87
N LEU A 124 17.50 -4.61 -8.30
CA LEU A 124 17.81 -5.56 -9.37
C LEU A 124 18.05 -4.86 -10.71
N TYR A 125 17.27 -3.79 -10.98
CA TYR A 125 17.45 -2.96 -12.20
C TYR A 125 18.61 -1.96 -12.13
N GLY A 126 19.37 -1.92 -11.02
CA GLY A 126 20.53 -1.03 -10.86
C GLY A 126 20.20 0.46 -10.77
N ASN A 127 18.98 0.82 -10.45
CA ASN A 127 18.55 2.21 -10.32
C ASN A 127 18.93 2.79 -8.94
N LYS A 128 19.21 4.10 -8.91
CA LYS A 128 19.40 4.81 -7.62
C LYS A 128 18.05 4.92 -6.90
N ILE A 129 17.99 4.45 -5.65
CA ILE A 129 16.74 4.36 -4.89
C ILE A 129 16.19 5.70 -4.40
N LEU A 130 17.04 6.70 -4.14
CA LEU A 130 16.64 7.91 -3.41
C LEU A 130 15.54 8.72 -4.12
N LYS A 131 15.68 8.94 -5.43
CA LYS A 131 14.68 9.71 -6.21
C LYS A 131 13.33 8.98 -6.29
N PRO A 132 13.29 7.67 -6.66
CA PRO A 132 12.04 6.90 -6.62
C PRO A 132 11.39 6.90 -5.24
N ALA A 133 12.15 6.68 -4.17
CA ALA A 133 11.61 6.64 -2.81
C ALA A 133 10.95 7.97 -2.39
N LEU A 134 11.59 9.10 -2.69
CA LEU A 134 11.02 10.42 -2.42
C LEU A 134 9.75 10.68 -3.24
N LEU A 135 9.74 10.29 -4.51
CA LEU A 135 8.56 10.45 -5.36
C LEU A 135 7.40 9.57 -4.86
N ILE A 136 7.68 8.32 -4.49
CA ILE A 136 6.69 7.41 -3.91
C ILE A 136 6.11 7.99 -2.62
N ALA A 137 6.97 8.49 -1.71
CA ALA A 137 6.52 9.12 -0.47
C ALA A 137 5.58 10.31 -0.72
N LEU A 138 5.96 11.19 -1.64
CA LEU A 138 5.21 12.41 -1.95
C LEU A 138 3.86 12.09 -2.63
N VAL A 139 3.85 11.21 -3.61
CA VAL A 139 2.63 10.77 -4.29
C VAL A 139 1.69 10.07 -3.31
N THR A 140 2.22 9.20 -2.44
CA THR A 140 1.41 8.53 -1.41
C THR A 140 0.83 9.52 -0.41
N PHE A 141 1.61 10.49 0.04
CA PHE A 141 1.11 11.54 0.94
C PHE A 141 -0.07 12.30 0.33
N ILE A 142 0.06 12.72 -0.94
CA ILE A 142 -1.01 13.45 -1.65
C ILE A 142 -2.24 12.55 -1.82
N ASN A 143 -2.06 11.32 -2.33
CA ASN A 143 -3.17 10.39 -2.58
C ASN A 143 -3.87 9.95 -1.29
N SER A 144 -3.12 9.75 -0.21
CA SER A 144 -3.66 9.43 1.11
C SER A 144 -4.51 10.59 1.65
N SER A 145 -4.03 11.83 1.51
CA SER A 145 -4.79 13.02 1.89
C SER A 145 -6.08 13.18 1.08
N LEU A 146 -6.01 12.96 -0.24
CA LEU A 146 -7.16 13.00 -1.14
C LEU A 146 -8.16 11.88 -0.82
N GLY A 147 -7.67 10.66 -0.58
CA GLY A 147 -8.48 9.51 -0.19
C GLY A 147 -9.28 9.79 1.09
N PHE A 148 -8.62 10.32 2.12
CA PHE A 148 -9.29 10.69 3.35
C PHE A 148 -10.39 11.75 3.13
N TRP A 149 -10.09 12.80 2.37
CA TRP A 149 -11.04 13.86 2.09
C TRP A 149 -12.24 13.37 1.26
N LEU A 150 -12.00 12.52 0.26
CA LEU A 150 -13.06 11.85 -0.50
C LEU A 150 -13.91 10.95 0.41
N GLY A 151 -13.29 10.20 1.32
CA GLY A 151 -13.99 9.39 2.31
C GLY A 151 -14.92 10.22 3.20
N CYS A 152 -14.48 11.40 3.63
CA CYS A 152 -15.32 12.32 4.40
C CYS A 152 -16.55 12.81 3.60
N LYS A 153 -16.43 12.97 2.29
CA LYS A 153 -17.54 13.43 1.43
C LYS A 153 -18.49 12.29 1.02
N LEU A 154 -17.98 11.08 0.84
CA LEU A 154 -18.71 9.97 0.21
C LEU A 154 -19.12 8.88 1.21
N LYS A 155 -19.78 9.27 2.29
CA LYS A 155 -20.18 8.36 3.39
C LYS A 155 -21.17 7.24 3.00
N ASN A 156 -21.73 7.25 1.80
CA ASN A 156 -22.84 6.37 1.39
C ASN A 156 -22.44 5.24 0.44
N LEU A 157 -21.16 5.02 0.15
CA LEU A 157 -20.74 3.98 -0.78
C LEU A 157 -20.60 2.60 -0.12
N PRO A 158 -21.06 1.52 -0.80
CA PRO A 158 -20.96 0.16 -0.28
C PRO A 158 -19.50 -0.34 -0.35
N SER A 159 -18.80 -0.33 0.79
CA SER A 159 -17.39 -0.78 0.89
C SER A 159 -17.18 -2.24 0.47
N LYS A 160 -18.23 -3.07 0.58
CA LYS A 160 -18.16 -4.50 0.27
C LYS A 160 -17.79 -4.78 -1.20
N ALA A 161 -18.36 -4.03 -2.14
CA ALA A 161 -18.06 -4.19 -3.57
C ALA A 161 -16.60 -3.83 -3.88
N LEU A 162 -16.06 -2.79 -3.26
CA LEU A 162 -14.67 -2.37 -3.42
C LEU A 162 -13.68 -3.41 -2.87
N GLU A 163 -13.98 -4.02 -1.73
CA GLU A 163 -13.14 -5.06 -1.13
C GLU A 163 -13.10 -6.34 -2.01
N ILE A 164 -14.25 -6.76 -2.55
CA ILE A 164 -14.33 -7.91 -3.45
C ILE A 164 -13.53 -7.65 -4.73
N SER A 165 -13.74 -6.49 -5.37
CA SER A 165 -13.01 -6.15 -6.61
C SER A 165 -11.51 -6.09 -6.40
N ALA A 166 -11.04 -5.50 -5.30
CA ALA A 166 -9.62 -5.46 -4.96
C ALA A 166 -9.04 -6.88 -4.73
N GLY A 167 -9.76 -7.74 -4.02
CA GLY A 167 -9.36 -9.14 -3.81
C GLY A 167 -9.22 -9.91 -5.13
N VAL A 168 -10.18 -9.77 -6.04
CA VAL A 168 -10.14 -10.41 -7.37
C VAL A 168 -8.95 -9.91 -8.18
N VAL A 169 -8.70 -8.60 -8.22
CA VAL A 169 -7.54 -8.03 -8.94
C VAL A 169 -6.22 -8.56 -8.39
N LEU A 170 -6.07 -8.63 -7.06
CA LEU A 170 -4.86 -9.19 -6.43
C LEU A 170 -4.65 -10.67 -6.79
N MET A 171 -5.72 -11.47 -6.82
CA MET A 171 -5.62 -12.87 -7.24
C MET A 171 -5.19 -13.00 -8.69
N LEU A 172 -5.76 -12.19 -9.59
CA LEU A 172 -5.37 -12.16 -11.02
C LEU A 172 -3.90 -11.73 -11.21
N LEU A 173 -3.44 -10.73 -10.46
CA LEU A 173 -2.02 -10.32 -10.46
C LEU A 173 -1.11 -11.41 -9.93
N GLY A 174 -1.52 -12.14 -8.89
CA GLY A 174 -0.78 -13.29 -8.38
C GLY A 174 -0.61 -14.39 -9.43
N ILE A 175 -1.69 -14.73 -10.13
CA ILE A 175 -1.65 -15.72 -11.23
C ILE A 175 -0.72 -15.23 -12.35
N LYS A 176 -0.83 -13.96 -12.75
CA LYS A 176 0.04 -13.38 -13.78
C LYS A 176 1.52 -13.40 -13.40
N ALA A 177 1.85 -13.28 -12.12
CA ALA A 177 3.24 -13.30 -11.64
C ALA A 177 3.91 -14.68 -11.77
N LEU A 178 3.11 -15.74 -11.93
CA LEU A 178 3.60 -17.11 -12.09
C LEU A 178 4.10 -17.38 -13.52
N PHE A 179 3.53 -16.68 -14.51
CA PHE A 179 3.85 -16.79 -15.94
C PHE A 179 4.79 -15.68 -16.36
#